data_84cd7dc4c2bf06d4a458c6e7b8e08f7b
#
_entry.id   84cd7dc4c2bf06d4a458c6e7b8e08f7b
#
_cell.length_a   1.000
_cell.length_b   1.000
_cell.length_c   1.000
_cell.angle_alpha   90.00
_cell.angle_beta   90.00
_cell.angle_gamma   90.00
#
_symmetry.space_group_name_H-M   'P 1'
#
loop_
_entity.id
_entity.type
_entity.pdbx_description
1 polymer ?
#
loop_
_entity_poly.entity_id
_entity_poly.type
_entity_poly.pdbx_seq_one_letter_code
_entity_poly.pdbx_strand_id
1 'polypeptide(L)'
;LTTNAIWGTIVTTPLLGESKIDGVIKKMTVSLPSAYQQVIHKTRYARWREDDNRRENWDETVDRYMNYIFEATKKHTDFELDQSIKDSIRNAILETKVMPSMRGLMTAGPALERDNTCIYNCAYLPVDSLRSFDESMYILMCGTGVGYSVESRYVSQLPEVSEHFEPTGSVIVVEDSKAGWARAFKELLALLWQGQIPSWDMSGVRPAGARLKTFGGRASGPDPLDRLFKFSVNTIKNAAGRKLTPLEAHDLMCKIAEVVVVGGVRRSAMISLSDLEDRNMAAAKSGSWWEYSGQRALANNSAVYNTKPTMEVFMDEWKSLYDSKSGERGIFSRQAAQNVAAKNGRREI
;
A
#
# COMPACT_ATOMS: atom_id res chain seq x y z
N LEU A 1 -51.99 -9.95 -12.74
CA LEU A 1 -51.87 -8.57 -12.25
C LEU A 1 -50.48 -8.07 -12.61
N THR A 2 -50.47 -7.11 -13.50
CA THR A 2 -49.36 -6.50 -14.23
C THR A 2 -48.45 -5.69 -13.35
N THR A 3 -47.12 -5.96 -13.43
CA THR A 3 -46.06 -5.08 -12.93
C THR A 3 -45.49 -4.28 -14.09
N ASN A 4 -45.76 -2.99 -14.13
CA ASN A 4 -45.14 -2.02 -15.02
C ASN A 4 -43.75 -1.67 -14.48
N ALA A 5 -42.70 -2.05 -15.21
CA ALA A 5 -41.34 -1.57 -15.03
C ALA A 5 -41.21 -0.20 -15.70
N ILE A 6 -40.96 0.83 -14.93
CA ILE A 6 -40.64 2.17 -15.43
C ILE A 6 -39.14 2.21 -15.77
N TRP A 7 -38.80 2.07 -17.04
CA TRP A 7 -37.47 2.41 -17.55
C TRP A 7 -37.46 3.90 -17.90
N GLY A 8 -36.78 4.69 -17.09
CA GLY A 8 -36.52 6.09 -17.41
C GLY A 8 -35.65 6.22 -18.66
N THR A 9 -36.14 6.97 -19.61
CA THR A 9 -35.46 7.33 -20.86
C THR A 9 -34.18 8.10 -20.52
N ILE A 10 -33.00 7.52 -20.84
CA ILE A 10 -31.73 8.25 -20.78
C ILE A 10 -31.76 9.25 -21.94
N VAL A 11 -31.91 10.51 -21.63
CA VAL A 11 -31.76 11.61 -22.56
C VAL A 11 -30.27 11.75 -22.86
N THR A 12 -29.82 11.26 -24.01
CA THR A 12 -28.49 11.55 -24.54
C THR A 12 -28.49 12.95 -25.10
N THR A 13 -27.99 13.90 -24.34
CA THR A 13 -27.68 15.24 -24.85
C THR A 13 -26.39 15.16 -25.68
N PRO A 14 -26.37 15.61 -26.94
CA PRO A 14 -25.14 15.59 -27.71
C PRO A 14 -24.18 16.65 -27.18
N LEU A 15 -23.03 16.20 -26.69
CA LEU A 15 -21.91 17.05 -26.31
C LEU A 15 -21.04 17.29 -27.55
N LEU A 16 -21.37 18.29 -28.37
CA LEU A 16 -20.44 18.95 -29.29
C LEU A 16 -21.13 20.18 -29.88
N GLY A 17 -20.82 21.35 -29.31
CA GLY A 17 -21.11 22.64 -29.91
C GLY A 17 -19.81 23.47 -29.93
N GLU A 18 -19.25 23.68 -31.11
CA GLU A 18 -18.22 24.70 -31.33
C GLU A 18 -18.88 26.08 -31.31
N SER A 19 -18.60 26.91 -30.33
CA SER A 19 -18.91 28.35 -30.40
C SER A 19 -17.65 29.11 -30.71
N LYS A 20 -17.60 29.71 -31.90
CA LYS A 20 -16.60 30.69 -32.27
C LYS A 20 -17.00 32.06 -31.71
N ILE A 21 -16.26 32.53 -30.73
CA ILE A 21 -16.28 33.95 -30.34
C ILE A 21 -14.81 34.42 -30.31
N ASP A 22 -14.51 35.41 -31.15
CA ASP A 22 -13.29 36.18 -31.23
C ASP A 22 -11.95 35.46 -31.14
N GLY A 23 -11.54 34.78 -32.22
CA GLY A 23 -10.13 34.50 -32.51
C GLY A 23 -9.36 33.59 -31.57
N VAL A 24 -9.92 33.21 -30.42
CA VAL A 24 -9.31 32.29 -29.45
C VAL A 24 -10.16 31.04 -29.39
N ILE A 25 -9.67 29.95 -29.97
CA ILE A 25 -10.26 28.62 -29.79
C ILE A 25 -10.10 28.24 -28.31
N LYS A 26 -11.09 28.54 -27.47
CA LYS A 26 -11.14 28.06 -26.09
C LYS A 26 -11.43 26.57 -26.17
N LYS A 27 -10.39 25.75 -26.04
CA LYS A 27 -10.52 24.29 -25.97
C LYS A 27 -11.54 24.00 -24.88
N MET A 28 -12.73 23.53 -25.25
CA MET A 28 -13.77 23.16 -24.25
C MET A 28 -13.20 22.06 -23.37
N THR A 29 -13.00 22.37 -22.11
CA THR A 29 -12.56 21.36 -21.12
C THR A 29 -13.68 20.36 -20.89
N VAL A 30 -13.42 19.10 -21.19
CA VAL A 30 -14.36 18.01 -20.88
C VAL A 30 -14.46 17.91 -19.36
N SER A 31 -15.64 18.18 -18.82
CA SER A 31 -15.86 18.07 -17.38
C SER A 31 -16.55 16.74 -17.04
N LEU A 32 -16.23 16.21 -15.87
CA LEU A 32 -16.90 15.02 -15.34
C LEU A 32 -18.39 15.30 -15.09
N PRO A 33 -19.29 14.29 -15.26
CA PRO A 33 -20.72 14.49 -15.27
C PRO A 33 -21.32 15.09 -13.99
N SER A 34 -20.76 14.78 -12.81
CA SER A 34 -21.29 15.24 -11.53
C SER A 34 -20.28 16.06 -10.73
N ALA A 35 -20.80 16.98 -9.90
CA ALA A 35 -19.97 17.76 -8.97
C ALA A 35 -19.16 16.86 -8.02
N TYR A 36 -19.74 15.74 -7.58
CA TYR A 36 -19.03 14.77 -6.74
C TYR A 36 -17.82 14.16 -7.44
N GLN A 37 -17.98 13.71 -8.70
CA GLN A 37 -16.86 13.19 -9.51
C GLN A 37 -15.79 14.25 -9.72
N GLN A 38 -16.16 15.51 -9.96
CA GLN A 38 -15.20 16.62 -10.10
C GLN A 38 -14.41 16.85 -8.81
N VAL A 39 -15.05 16.82 -7.64
CA VAL A 39 -14.37 16.93 -6.34
C VAL A 39 -13.41 15.76 -6.12
N ILE A 40 -13.84 14.53 -6.37
CA ILE A 40 -12.98 13.35 -6.27
C ILE A 40 -11.79 13.44 -7.22
N HIS A 41 -12.01 13.83 -8.49
CA HIS A 41 -10.93 14.04 -9.44
C HIS A 41 -9.92 15.07 -8.92
N LYS A 42 -10.37 16.26 -8.55
CA LYS A 42 -9.50 17.35 -8.08
C LYS A 42 -8.73 16.98 -6.81
N THR A 43 -9.31 16.20 -5.93
CA THR A 43 -8.69 15.86 -4.64
C THR A 43 -7.79 14.61 -4.69
N ARG A 44 -8.04 13.67 -5.63
CA ARG A 44 -7.37 12.36 -5.65
C ARG A 44 -6.52 12.10 -6.88
N TYR A 45 -6.91 12.58 -8.07
CA TYR A 45 -6.28 12.24 -9.34
C TYR A 45 -5.46 13.38 -9.94
N ALA A 46 -5.99 14.60 -9.86
CA ALA A 46 -5.42 15.76 -10.50
C ALA A 46 -4.08 16.17 -9.87
N ARG A 47 -3.04 16.31 -10.72
CA ARG A 47 -1.74 16.84 -10.33
C ARG A 47 -1.77 18.36 -10.22
N TRP A 48 -0.89 18.90 -9.41
CA TRP A 48 -0.67 20.32 -9.33
C TRP A 48 0.20 20.77 -10.51
N ARG A 49 -0.26 21.79 -11.22
CA ARG A 49 0.48 22.44 -12.30
C ARG A 49 1.07 23.74 -11.75
N GLU A 50 2.38 23.77 -11.62
CA GLU A 50 3.08 24.94 -11.06
C GLU A 50 2.94 26.16 -11.97
N ASP A 51 3.01 25.97 -13.29
CA ASP A 51 2.92 27.06 -14.28
C ASP A 51 1.57 27.79 -14.24
N ASP A 52 0.50 27.05 -14.02
CA ASP A 52 -0.87 27.58 -14.01
C ASP A 52 -1.40 27.84 -12.59
N ASN A 53 -0.62 27.51 -11.57
CA ASN A 53 -1.00 27.57 -10.14
C ASN A 53 -2.37 26.93 -9.84
N ARG A 54 -2.66 25.80 -10.46
CA ARG A 54 -3.92 25.06 -10.34
C ARG A 54 -3.71 23.56 -10.43
N ARG A 55 -4.75 22.81 -10.12
CA ARG A 55 -4.77 21.37 -10.42
C ARG A 55 -5.22 21.12 -11.86
N GLU A 56 -4.76 19.97 -12.40
CA GLU A 56 -5.19 19.45 -13.70
C GLU A 56 -6.71 19.44 -13.85
N ASN A 57 -7.19 19.64 -15.06
CA ASN A 57 -8.54 19.29 -15.49
C ASN A 57 -8.62 17.78 -15.84
N TRP A 58 -9.82 17.28 -16.11
CA TRP A 58 -10.01 15.85 -16.37
C TRP A 58 -9.30 15.40 -17.66
N ASP A 59 -9.43 16.17 -18.72
CA ASP A 59 -8.72 15.95 -20.00
C ASP A 59 -7.20 15.91 -19.81
N GLU A 60 -6.63 16.84 -19.06
CA GLU A 60 -5.19 16.88 -18.77
C GLU A 60 -4.71 15.67 -17.96
N THR A 61 -5.51 15.19 -17.01
CA THR A 61 -5.21 13.96 -16.26
C THR A 61 -5.22 12.74 -17.18
N VAL A 62 -6.20 12.66 -18.07
CA VAL A 62 -6.30 11.57 -19.06
C VAL A 62 -5.13 11.61 -20.02
N ASP A 63 -4.80 12.80 -20.56
CA ASP A 63 -3.68 12.96 -21.50
C ASP A 63 -2.34 12.57 -20.85
N ARG A 64 -2.09 12.98 -19.62
CA ARG A 64 -0.89 12.58 -18.88
C ARG A 64 -0.79 11.08 -18.71
N TYR A 65 -1.91 10.42 -18.36
CA TYR A 65 -1.97 8.96 -18.23
C TYR A 65 -1.69 8.26 -19.57
N MET A 66 -2.36 8.68 -20.64
CA MET A 66 -2.22 8.09 -21.96
C MET A 66 -0.79 8.22 -22.49
N ASN A 67 -0.22 9.43 -22.42
CA ASN A 67 1.14 9.68 -22.88
C ASN A 67 2.13 8.78 -22.14
N TYR A 68 2.05 8.72 -20.80
CA TYR A 68 2.93 7.88 -20.01
C TYR A 68 2.82 6.38 -20.39
N ILE A 69 1.60 5.85 -20.49
CA ILE A 69 1.39 4.42 -20.75
C ILE A 69 1.89 4.05 -22.15
N PHE A 70 1.60 4.88 -23.16
CA PHE A 70 2.03 4.56 -24.54
C PHE A 70 3.55 4.70 -24.72
N GLU A 71 4.17 5.72 -24.14
CA GLU A 71 5.62 5.86 -24.15
C GLU A 71 6.31 4.71 -23.41
N ALA A 72 5.80 4.32 -22.24
CA ALA A 72 6.32 3.19 -21.49
C ALA A 72 6.14 1.87 -22.26
N THR A 73 5.00 1.65 -22.91
CA THR A 73 4.75 0.46 -23.75
C THR A 73 5.73 0.40 -24.91
N LYS A 74 5.88 1.48 -25.67
CA LYS A 74 6.83 1.57 -26.77
C LYS A 74 8.26 1.29 -26.32
N LYS A 75 8.65 1.87 -25.18
CA LYS A 75 10.00 1.72 -24.63
C LYS A 75 10.35 0.29 -24.21
N HIS A 76 9.36 -0.47 -23.71
CA HIS A 76 9.62 -1.78 -23.09
C HIS A 76 9.18 -2.98 -23.95
N THR A 77 8.41 -2.78 -25.01
CA THR A 77 7.84 -3.88 -25.79
C THR A 77 8.05 -3.78 -27.31
N ASP A 78 8.64 -2.71 -27.80
CA ASP A 78 8.72 -2.37 -29.24
C ASP A 78 7.37 -2.33 -29.96
N PHE A 79 6.26 -2.35 -29.20
CA PHE A 79 4.91 -2.31 -29.72
C PHE A 79 4.35 -0.90 -29.73
N GLU A 80 3.83 -0.48 -30.88
CA GLU A 80 3.20 0.82 -31.03
C GLU A 80 1.74 0.64 -31.53
N LEU A 81 0.82 1.25 -30.83
CA LEU A 81 -0.60 1.27 -31.21
C LEU A 81 -0.85 2.34 -32.27
N ASP A 82 -1.78 2.04 -33.19
CA ASP A 82 -2.28 3.01 -34.14
C ASP A 82 -2.93 4.20 -33.44
N GLN A 83 -2.80 5.39 -34.05
CA GLN A 83 -3.35 6.62 -33.49
C GLN A 83 -4.87 6.55 -33.29
N SER A 84 -5.60 5.91 -34.21
CA SER A 84 -7.05 5.71 -34.10
C SER A 84 -7.47 4.90 -32.87
N ILE A 85 -6.66 3.90 -32.49
CA ILE A 85 -6.87 3.10 -31.28
C ILE A 85 -6.56 3.95 -30.03
N LYS A 86 -5.45 4.70 -30.07
CA LYS A 86 -5.10 5.63 -28.98
C LYS A 86 -6.23 6.63 -28.71
N ASP A 87 -6.77 7.24 -29.77
CA ASP A 87 -7.87 8.20 -29.67
C ASP A 87 -9.15 7.55 -29.15
N SER A 88 -9.45 6.33 -29.59
CA SER A 88 -10.60 5.57 -29.12
C SER A 88 -10.51 5.28 -27.60
N ILE A 89 -9.35 4.82 -27.12
CA ILE A 89 -9.10 4.58 -25.69
C ILE A 89 -9.22 5.87 -24.91
N ARG A 90 -8.58 6.94 -25.40
CA ARG A 90 -8.64 8.27 -24.76
C ARG A 90 -10.09 8.74 -24.60
N ASN A 91 -10.88 8.67 -25.65
CA ASN A 91 -12.27 9.10 -25.63
C ASN A 91 -13.11 8.23 -24.67
N ALA A 92 -12.91 6.92 -24.65
CA ALA A 92 -13.59 6.02 -23.72
C ALA A 92 -13.30 6.38 -22.25
N ILE A 93 -12.08 6.80 -21.93
CA ILE A 93 -11.71 7.25 -20.57
C ILE A 93 -12.31 8.62 -20.28
N LEU A 94 -12.23 9.57 -21.22
CA LEU A 94 -12.83 10.91 -21.08
C LEU A 94 -14.32 10.86 -20.78
N GLU A 95 -15.03 9.99 -21.48
CA GLU A 95 -16.47 9.77 -21.33
C GLU A 95 -16.81 8.87 -20.13
N THR A 96 -15.82 8.43 -19.34
CA THR A 96 -15.97 7.51 -18.19
C THR A 96 -16.61 6.15 -18.54
N LYS A 97 -16.56 5.74 -19.81
CA LYS A 97 -16.99 4.39 -20.26
C LYS A 97 -16.04 3.31 -19.79
N VAL A 98 -14.75 3.65 -19.68
CA VAL A 98 -13.69 2.83 -19.13
C VAL A 98 -12.90 3.66 -18.11
N MET A 99 -12.61 3.06 -16.96
CA MET A 99 -11.76 3.70 -15.95
C MET A 99 -10.49 2.88 -15.77
N PRO A 100 -9.31 3.48 -16.03
CA PRO A 100 -8.04 2.88 -15.66
C PRO A 100 -7.90 2.75 -14.14
N SER A 101 -6.85 2.03 -13.73
CA SER A 101 -6.49 1.97 -12.31
C SER A 101 -6.39 3.38 -11.70
N MET A 102 -7.00 3.58 -10.55
CA MET A 102 -6.87 4.83 -9.78
C MET A 102 -5.40 5.20 -9.57
N ARG A 103 -4.56 4.22 -9.28
CA ARG A 103 -3.12 4.42 -9.12
C ARG A 103 -2.45 4.86 -10.42
N GLY A 104 -2.79 4.23 -11.54
CA GLY A 104 -2.29 4.64 -12.85
C GLY A 104 -2.63 6.09 -13.16
N LEU A 105 -3.90 6.49 -13.04
CA LEU A 105 -4.33 7.88 -13.26
C LEU A 105 -3.65 8.87 -12.31
N MET A 106 -3.46 8.48 -11.04
CA MET A 106 -2.87 9.35 -10.04
C MET A 106 -1.36 9.50 -10.20
N THR A 107 -0.64 8.44 -10.57
CA THR A 107 0.83 8.37 -10.49
C THR A 107 1.53 8.44 -11.83
N ALA A 108 0.84 8.29 -12.97
CA ALA A 108 1.43 8.41 -14.31
C ALA A 108 2.30 9.68 -14.46
N GLY A 109 3.40 9.57 -15.19
CA GLY A 109 4.43 10.60 -15.36
C GLY A 109 5.54 10.50 -14.31
N PRO A 110 6.08 11.62 -13.79
CA PRO A 110 7.33 11.65 -13.02
C PRO A 110 7.39 10.73 -11.81
N ALA A 111 6.24 10.35 -11.22
CA ALA A 111 6.23 9.43 -10.09
C ALA A 111 6.55 8.00 -10.53
N LEU A 112 5.95 7.54 -11.63
CA LEU A 112 6.20 6.20 -12.20
C LEU A 112 7.55 6.10 -12.91
N GLU A 113 8.05 7.20 -13.47
CA GLU A 113 9.39 7.25 -14.06
C GLU A 113 10.49 7.02 -13.01
N ARG A 114 10.27 7.50 -11.79
CA ARG A 114 11.21 7.29 -10.67
C ARG A 114 11.09 5.88 -10.09
N ASP A 115 9.88 5.37 -9.97
CA ASP A 115 9.60 4.12 -9.27
C ASP A 115 8.21 3.61 -9.65
N ASN A 116 8.20 2.54 -10.44
CA ASN A 116 6.97 1.93 -10.92
C ASN A 116 6.18 1.16 -9.83
N THR A 117 6.77 0.92 -8.66
CA THR A 117 6.10 0.25 -7.54
C THR A 117 4.81 0.96 -7.13
N CYS A 118 4.78 2.30 -7.25
CA CYS A 118 3.63 3.09 -6.83
C CYS A 118 2.37 2.92 -7.71
N ILE A 119 2.43 2.23 -8.86
CA ILE A 119 1.24 1.91 -9.66
C ILE A 119 0.42 0.77 -9.05
N TYR A 120 1.06 -0.09 -8.26
CA TYR A 120 0.41 -1.24 -7.65
C TYR A 120 -0.37 -0.85 -6.40
N ASN A 121 -1.57 -1.42 -6.24
CA ASN A 121 -2.39 -1.20 -5.04
C ASN A 121 -2.01 -2.11 -3.89
N CYS A 122 -1.61 -3.35 -4.19
CA CYS A 122 -1.35 -4.38 -3.20
C CYS A 122 -0.13 -5.19 -3.58
N ALA A 123 0.62 -5.61 -2.56
CA ALA A 123 1.72 -6.54 -2.62
C ALA A 123 1.57 -7.60 -1.53
N TYR A 124 2.29 -8.70 -1.65
CA TYR A 124 2.36 -9.74 -0.63
C TYR A 124 3.80 -10.21 -0.48
N LEU A 125 4.19 -10.50 0.76
CA LEU A 125 5.45 -11.15 1.08
C LEU A 125 5.31 -12.03 2.33
N PRO A 126 6.05 -13.16 2.42
CA PRO A 126 6.24 -13.87 3.68
C PRO A 126 7.27 -13.16 4.57
N VAL A 127 7.17 -13.32 5.89
CA VAL A 127 8.21 -12.84 6.83
C VAL A 127 9.16 -14.01 7.09
N ASP A 128 10.06 -14.25 6.14
CA ASP A 128 11.01 -15.36 6.12
C ASP A 128 12.48 -14.92 6.14
N SER A 129 12.72 -13.63 6.02
CA SER A 129 14.05 -13.03 6.01
C SER A 129 14.03 -11.62 6.63
N LEU A 130 15.21 -11.12 7.03
CA LEU A 130 15.32 -9.74 7.53
C LEU A 130 14.89 -8.70 6.50
N ARG A 131 15.02 -9.05 5.21
CA ARG A 131 14.62 -8.21 4.09
C ARG A 131 13.11 -7.98 4.03
N SER A 132 12.32 -8.88 4.58
CA SER A 132 10.86 -8.73 4.60
C SER A 132 10.42 -7.45 5.32
N PHE A 133 11.16 -7.00 6.31
CA PHE A 133 10.86 -5.80 7.07
C PHE A 133 11.17 -4.50 6.31
N ASP A 134 12.39 -4.37 5.76
CA ASP A 134 12.78 -3.16 5.02
C ASP A 134 12.06 -3.03 3.68
N GLU A 135 11.79 -4.13 3.01
CA GLU A 135 10.98 -4.18 1.78
C GLU A 135 9.53 -3.77 2.03
N SER A 136 8.92 -4.27 3.10
CA SER A 136 7.57 -3.84 3.50
C SER A 136 7.49 -2.34 3.75
N MET A 137 8.47 -1.78 4.45
CA MET A 137 8.55 -0.35 4.70
C MET A 137 8.63 0.45 3.40
N TYR A 138 9.50 0.04 2.46
CA TYR A 138 9.63 0.68 1.16
C TYR A 138 8.33 0.61 0.35
N ILE A 139 7.71 -0.56 0.26
CA ILE A 139 6.46 -0.78 -0.47
C ILE A 139 5.32 0.07 0.11
N LEU A 140 5.19 0.11 1.44
CA LEU A 140 4.20 0.95 2.11
C LEU A 140 4.43 2.44 1.84
N MET A 141 5.70 2.91 1.84
CA MET A 141 6.05 4.29 1.48
C MET A 141 5.77 4.63 0.01
N CYS A 142 5.71 3.63 -0.88
CA CYS A 142 5.21 3.79 -2.24
C CYS A 142 3.67 3.89 -2.30
N GLY A 143 2.99 3.73 -1.16
CA GLY A 143 1.54 3.79 -1.02
C GLY A 143 0.83 2.49 -1.40
N THR A 144 1.55 1.41 -1.57
CA THR A 144 1.02 0.07 -1.85
C THR A 144 0.69 -0.63 -0.53
N GLY A 145 -0.49 -1.23 -0.41
CA GLY A 145 -0.87 -2.04 0.74
C GLY A 145 -0.10 -3.36 0.75
N VAL A 146 0.25 -3.85 1.93
CA VAL A 146 1.06 -5.07 2.09
C VAL A 146 0.26 -6.14 2.83
N GLY A 147 0.03 -7.28 2.15
CA GLY A 147 -0.31 -8.53 2.81
C GLY A 147 0.99 -9.23 3.21
N TYR A 148 1.06 -9.73 4.42
CA TYR A 148 2.22 -10.49 4.88
C TYR A 148 1.83 -11.73 5.66
N SER A 149 2.70 -12.73 5.64
CA SER A 149 2.49 -13.93 6.43
C SER A 149 3.52 -14.06 7.55
N VAL A 150 3.02 -14.26 8.76
CA VAL A 150 3.79 -14.64 9.94
C VAL A 150 3.51 -16.09 10.35
N GLU A 151 3.08 -16.93 9.39
CA GLU A 151 2.94 -18.35 9.65
C GLU A 151 4.27 -18.95 10.10
N SER A 152 4.22 -19.91 11.01
CA SER A 152 5.42 -20.52 11.61
C SER A 152 6.40 -21.07 10.58
N ARG A 153 5.90 -21.57 9.45
CA ARG A 153 6.73 -22.07 8.34
C ARG A 153 7.62 -21.01 7.70
N TYR A 154 7.25 -19.72 7.80
CA TYR A 154 8.05 -18.60 7.31
C TYR A 154 8.91 -18.02 8.43
N VAL A 155 8.31 -17.67 9.56
CA VAL A 155 9.03 -17.01 10.67
C VAL A 155 10.16 -17.91 11.21
N SER A 156 10.01 -19.24 11.16
CA SER A 156 11.06 -20.18 11.52
C SER A 156 12.31 -20.13 10.62
N GLN A 157 12.22 -19.50 9.45
CA GLN A 157 13.37 -19.29 8.56
C GLN A 157 14.21 -18.07 8.96
N LEU A 158 13.68 -17.17 9.80
CA LEU A 158 14.49 -16.07 10.33
C LEU A 158 15.68 -16.62 11.12
N PRO A 159 16.84 -15.96 11.06
CA PRO A 159 17.99 -16.36 11.86
C PRO A 159 17.72 -16.16 13.35
N GLU A 160 18.43 -16.89 14.18
CA GLU A 160 18.41 -16.66 15.62
C GLU A 160 19.02 -15.29 15.94
N VAL A 161 18.44 -14.65 16.93
CA VAL A 161 18.92 -13.37 17.46
C VAL A 161 20.14 -13.63 18.36
N SER A 162 21.14 -12.77 18.31
CA SER A 162 22.31 -12.86 19.18
C SER A 162 21.91 -12.95 20.66
N GLU A 163 22.62 -13.78 21.42
CA GLU A 163 22.43 -13.89 22.88
C GLU A 163 22.89 -12.63 23.62
N HIS A 164 23.91 -11.95 23.09
CA HIS A 164 24.56 -10.81 23.72
C HIS A 164 24.42 -9.55 22.87
N PHE A 165 24.22 -8.43 23.54
CA PHE A 165 24.07 -7.12 22.89
C PHE A 165 25.06 -6.11 23.49
N GLU A 166 25.82 -5.46 22.61
CA GLU A 166 26.77 -4.42 23.00
C GLU A 166 26.56 -3.15 22.16
N PRO A 167 26.62 -1.95 22.77
CA PRO A 167 26.66 -0.71 22.02
C PRO A 167 27.87 -0.68 21.08
N THR A 168 27.70 -0.19 19.87
CA THR A 168 28.80 0.01 18.93
C THR A 168 29.08 1.48 18.70
N GLY A 169 30.27 1.81 18.19
CA GLY A 169 30.58 3.14 17.69
C GLY A 169 29.95 3.49 16.33
N SER A 170 29.19 2.57 15.75
CA SER A 170 28.55 2.77 14.43
C SER A 170 27.40 3.76 14.56
N VAL A 171 27.32 4.70 13.59
CA VAL A 171 26.25 5.68 13.49
C VAL A 171 25.53 5.50 12.16
N ILE A 172 24.27 5.14 12.18
CA ILE A 172 23.42 5.02 10.98
C ILE A 172 22.95 6.43 10.60
N VAL A 173 23.42 6.94 9.46
CA VAL A 173 22.96 8.23 8.94
C VAL A 173 21.75 8.02 8.04
N VAL A 174 20.63 8.64 8.38
CA VAL A 174 19.36 8.47 7.67
C VAL A 174 19.23 9.52 6.58
N GLU A 175 19.22 9.09 5.32
CA GLU A 175 18.94 9.96 4.19
C GLU A 175 17.44 10.32 4.10
N ASP A 176 17.13 11.56 3.69
CA ASP A 176 15.75 12.05 3.53
C ASP A 176 15.08 11.55 2.23
N SER A 177 14.94 10.23 2.13
CA SER A 177 14.29 9.55 0.99
C SER A 177 13.66 8.22 1.43
N LYS A 178 12.68 7.71 0.66
CA LYS A 178 12.08 6.38 0.90
C LYS A 178 13.16 5.28 0.94
N ALA A 179 14.05 5.30 -0.04
CA ALA A 179 15.14 4.32 -0.13
C ALA A 179 16.14 4.50 1.02
N GLY A 180 16.42 5.73 1.44
CA GLY A 180 17.29 6.03 2.57
C GLY A 180 16.74 5.49 3.89
N TRP A 181 15.45 5.69 4.14
CA TRP A 181 14.79 5.16 5.33
C TRP A 181 14.78 3.63 5.35
N ALA A 182 14.46 2.97 4.22
CA ALA A 182 14.48 1.52 4.12
C ALA A 182 15.92 0.96 4.30
N ARG A 183 16.94 1.61 3.72
CA ARG A 183 18.35 1.22 3.93
C ARG A 183 18.78 1.34 5.37
N ALA A 184 18.47 2.46 6.02
CA ALA A 184 18.82 2.68 7.41
C ALA A 184 18.15 1.64 8.33
N PHE A 185 16.89 1.31 8.06
CA PHE A 185 16.19 0.26 8.80
C PHE A 185 16.78 -1.13 8.55
N LYS A 186 17.13 -1.46 7.30
CA LYS A 186 17.84 -2.70 6.96
C LYS A 186 19.16 -2.82 7.71
N GLU A 187 19.93 -1.73 7.75
CA GLU A 187 21.23 -1.69 8.45
C GLU A 187 21.06 -1.88 9.96
N LEU A 188 20.08 -1.20 10.57
CA LEU A 188 19.73 -1.39 11.97
C LEU A 188 19.43 -2.86 12.30
N LEU A 189 18.56 -3.50 11.51
CA LEU A 189 18.21 -4.90 11.71
C LEU A 189 19.41 -5.82 11.58
N ALA A 190 20.26 -5.61 10.57
CA ALA A 190 21.44 -6.42 10.35
C ALA A 190 22.42 -6.34 11.53
N LEU A 191 22.64 -5.16 12.07
CA LEU A 191 23.48 -4.95 13.25
C LEU A 191 22.88 -5.58 14.50
N LEU A 192 21.58 -5.39 14.73
CA LEU A 192 20.89 -5.97 15.90
C LEU A 192 20.95 -7.50 15.90
N TRP A 193 20.79 -8.16 14.75
CA TRP A 193 20.91 -9.61 14.67
C TRP A 193 22.33 -10.11 14.95
N GLN A 194 23.34 -9.26 14.78
CA GLN A 194 24.73 -9.54 15.17
C GLN A 194 25.03 -9.18 16.63
N GLY A 195 24.03 -8.73 17.39
CA GLY A 195 24.21 -8.30 18.77
C GLY A 195 24.79 -6.89 18.94
N GLN A 196 24.81 -6.10 17.86
CA GLN A 196 25.35 -4.75 17.86
C GLN A 196 24.22 -3.71 17.96
N ILE A 197 24.35 -2.78 18.90
CA ILE A 197 23.38 -1.68 19.07
C ILE A 197 24.03 -0.39 18.54
N PRO A 198 23.70 0.05 17.32
CA PRO A 198 24.20 1.31 16.77
C PRO A 198 23.47 2.52 17.38
N SER A 199 24.08 3.69 17.24
CA SER A 199 23.38 4.96 17.30
C SER A 199 22.88 5.35 15.89
N TRP A 200 22.03 6.38 15.81
CA TRP A 200 21.54 6.88 14.51
C TRP A 200 21.42 8.40 14.50
N ASP A 201 21.65 8.96 13.32
CA ASP A 201 21.52 10.38 13.05
C ASP A 201 20.40 10.63 12.02
N MET A 202 19.37 11.34 12.42
CA MET A 202 18.22 11.73 11.61
C MET A 202 18.17 13.24 11.32
N SER A 203 19.25 13.97 11.62
CA SER A 203 19.32 15.43 11.46
C SER A 203 19.08 15.88 10.00
N GLY A 204 19.44 15.03 9.03
CA GLY A 204 19.20 15.24 7.61
C GLY A 204 17.76 15.05 7.16
N VAL A 205 16.87 14.47 7.99
CA VAL A 205 15.47 14.22 7.63
C VAL A 205 14.65 15.51 7.76
N ARG A 206 13.86 15.79 6.71
CA ARG A 206 12.99 16.99 6.69
C ARG A 206 12.02 17.00 7.87
N PRO A 207 11.70 18.19 8.41
CA PRO A 207 10.80 18.32 9.55
C PRO A 207 9.35 17.93 9.20
N ALA A 208 8.58 17.58 10.23
CA ALA A 208 7.15 17.32 10.11
C ALA A 208 6.43 18.52 9.46
N GLY A 209 5.46 18.23 8.59
CA GLY A 209 4.68 19.24 7.89
C GLY A 209 5.31 19.76 6.59
N ALA A 210 6.57 19.46 6.28
CA ALA A 210 7.22 19.84 5.01
C ALA A 210 6.45 19.24 3.81
N ARG A 211 6.34 20.03 2.71
CA ARG A 211 5.56 19.62 1.52
C ARG A 211 6.24 18.47 0.76
N LEU A 212 5.50 17.45 0.42
CA LEU A 212 5.96 16.35 -0.43
C LEU A 212 5.67 16.68 -1.90
N LYS A 213 6.74 16.90 -2.70
CA LYS A 213 6.60 17.37 -4.09
C LYS A 213 6.09 16.30 -5.05
N THR A 214 6.50 15.04 -4.88
CA THR A 214 6.23 13.98 -5.87
C THR A 214 4.82 13.40 -5.78
N PHE A 215 4.35 13.10 -4.57
CA PHE A 215 3.04 12.47 -4.34
C PHE A 215 1.99 13.45 -3.76
N GLY A 216 2.44 14.62 -3.34
CA GLY A 216 1.63 15.53 -2.53
C GLY A 216 1.51 15.07 -1.08
N GLY A 217 0.91 15.88 -0.22
CA GLY A 217 0.84 15.64 1.21
C GLY A 217 1.99 16.31 1.98
N ARG A 218 2.14 15.94 3.25
CA ARG A 218 3.13 16.51 4.16
C ARG A 218 3.99 15.42 4.78
N ALA A 219 5.25 15.74 5.06
CA ALA A 219 6.20 14.84 5.71
C ALA A 219 5.80 14.58 7.17
N SER A 220 6.10 13.37 7.65
CA SER A 220 5.92 12.96 9.05
C SER A 220 7.00 13.50 9.99
N GLY A 221 8.14 13.91 9.44
CA GLY A 221 9.35 14.17 10.22
C GLY A 221 10.06 12.89 10.66
N PRO A 222 11.16 13.01 11.43
CA PRO A 222 11.97 11.88 11.86
C PRO A 222 11.36 11.05 13.00
N ASP A 223 10.49 11.62 13.83
CA ASP A 223 10.00 10.99 15.07
C ASP A 223 9.36 9.59 14.89
N PRO A 224 8.53 9.34 13.85
CA PRO A 224 7.97 8.00 13.66
C PRO A 224 9.05 6.95 13.38
N LEU A 225 10.08 7.31 12.62
CA LEU A 225 11.19 6.42 12.32
C LEU A 225 12.06 6.16 13.56
N ASP A 226 12.32 7.17 14.37
CA ASP A 226 13.03 7.02 15.64
C ASP A 226 12.29 6.08 16.59
N ARG A 227 10.96 6.22 16.69
CA ARG A 227 10.14 5.28 17.47
C ARG A 227 10.19 3.85 16.93
N LEU A 228 10.23 3.67 15.60
CA LEU A 228 10.40 2.34 15.00
C LEU A 228 11.76 1.74 15.38
N PHE A 229 12.83 2.51 15.30
CA PHE A 229 14.19 2.04 15.63
C PHE A 229 14.28 1.62 17.11
N LYS A 230 13.80 2.45 18.02
CA LYS A 230 13.74 2.13 19.45
C LYS A 230 12.89 0.89 19.76
N PHE A 231 11.74 0.78 19.10
CA PHE A 231 10.86 -0.40 19.23
C PHE A 231 11.56 -1.67 18.73
N SER A 232 12.25 -1.60 17.60
CA SER A 232 12.97 -2.74 17.01
C SER A 232 14.11 -3.20 17.91
N VAL A 233 14.89 -2.27 18.46
CA VAL A 233 15.94 -2.58 19.45
C VAL A 233 15.37 -3.35 20.64
N ASN A 234 14.27 -2.87 21.20
CA ASN A 234 13.65 -3.53 22.36
C ASN A 234 13.09 -4.91 22.01
N THR A 235 12.38 -5.03 20.90
CA THR A 235 11.79 -6.31 20.45
C THR A 235 12.87 -7.36 20.20
N ILE A 236 13.94 -6.98 19.50
CA ILE A 236 15.02 -7.91 19.16
C ILE A 236 15.82 -8.31 20.40
N LYS A 237 16.12 -7.37 21.32
CA LYS A 237 16.76 -7.69 22.61
C LYS A 237 15.93 -8.65 23.44
N ASN A 238 14.62 -8.53 23.44
CA ASN A 238 13.74 -9.44 24.19
C ASN A 238 13.72 -10.86 23.58
N ALA A 239 14.17 -11.01 22.34
CA ALA A 239 14.31 -12.28 21.63
C ALA A 239 15.74 -12.85 21.69
N ALA A 240 16.63 -12.33 22.55
CA ALA A 240 18.01 -12.79 22.69
C ALA A 240 18.12 -14.32 22.83
N GLY A 241 19.01 -14.93 22.05
CA GLY A 241 19.27 -16.38 22.07
C GLY A 241 18.14 -17.24 21.45
N ARG A 242 17.19 -16.66 20.77
CA ARG A 242 16.11 -17.38 20.10
C ARG A 242 15.66 -16.70 18.80
N LYS A 243 14.81 -17.35 18.05
CA LYS A 243 14.12 -16.72 16.90
C LYS A 243 12.95 -15.88 17.38
N LEU A 244 12.56 -14.92 16.54
CA LEU A 244 11.31 -14.19 16.76
C LEU A 244 10.12 -15.15 16.71
N THR A 245 9.13 -14.89 17.54
CA THR A 245 7.83 -15.51 17.45
C THR A 245 6.98 -14.88 16.34
N PRO A 246 5.94 -15.56 15.81
CA PRO A 246 4.98 -14.95 14.88
C PRO A 246 4.41 -13.62 15.36
N LEU A 247 4.09 -13.52 16.65
CA LEU A 247 3.54 -12.30 17.24
C LEU A 247 4.56 -11.15 17.29
N GLU A 248 5.81 -11.40 17.63
CA GLU A 248 6.87 -10.40 17.62
C GLU A 248 7.17 -9.90 16.19
N ALA A 249 7.20 -10.81 15.22
CA ALA A 249 7.32 -10.47 13.81
C ALA A 249 6.12 -9.63 13.32
N HIS A 250 4.91 -9.99 13.73
CA HIS A 250 3.69 -9.21 13.48
C HIS A 250 3.77 -7.80 14.08
N ASP A 251 4.21 -7.68 15.32
CA ASP A 251 4.33 -6.39 16.01
C ASP A 251 5.35 -5.46 15.33
N LEU A 252 6.49 -6.01 14.85
CA LEU A 252 7.44 -5.26 14.03
C LEU A 252 6.82 -4.77 12.72
N MET A 253 6.08 -5.63 12.00
CA MET A 253 5.38 -5.26 10.77
C MET A 253 4.37 -4.15 11.02
N CYS A 254 3.59 -4.25 12.09
CA CYS A 254 2.64 -3.20 12.48
C CYS A 254 3.36 -1.88 12.83
N LYS A 255 4.50 -1.96 13.49
CA LYS A 255 5.29 -0.76 13.85
C LYS A 255 5.88 -0.07 12.62
N ILE A 256 6.30 -0.82 11.60
CA ILE A 256 6.71 -0.29 10.29
C ILE A 256 5.55 0.50 9.66
N ALA A 257 4.34 -0.03 9.71
CA ALA A 257 3.18 0.66 9.14
C ALA A 257 2.87 2.00 9.83
N GLU A 258 3.14 2.12 11.12
CA GLU A 258 2.97 3.36 11.88
C GLU A 258 3.81 4.51 11.31
N VAL A 259 5.01 4.21 10.81
CA VAL A 259 5.90 5.21 10.18
C VAL A 259 5.25 5.86 8.94
N VAL A 260 4.41 5.12 8.23
CA VAL A 260 3.83 5.53 6.94
C VAL A 260 2.44 6.20 7.08
N VAL A 261 1.82 6.12 8.25
CA VAL A 261 0.45 6.65 8.49
C VAL A 261 0.36 8.16 8.29
N VAL A 262 1.41 8.90 8.63
CA VAL A 262 1.35 10.36 8.78
C VAL A 262 1.64 11.12 7.49
N GLY A 263 2.34 10.53 6.53
CA GLY A 263 2.78 11.26 5.34
C GLY A 263 2.46 10.52 4.04
N GLY A 264 1.67 11.10 3.18
CA GLY A 264 1.60 10.64 1.81
C GLY A 264 0.19 10.33 1.28
N VAL A 265 0.17 9.66 0.16
CA VAL A 265 -0.99 9.47 -0.70
C VAL A 265 -2.01 8.51 -0.13
N ARG A 266 -1.59 7.59 0.73
CA ARG A 266 -2.46 6.58 1.35
C ARG A 266 -1.96 6.28 2.77
N ARG A 267 -2.90 6.08 3.69
CA ARG A 267 -2.60 5.48 4.98
C ARG A 267 -2.15 4.04 4.77
N SER A 268 -1.29 3.54 5.64
CA SER A 268 -0.89 2.14 5.65
C SER A 268 -2.12 1.23 5.65
N ALA A 269 -2.06 0.19 4.83
CA ALA A 269 -3.08 -0.85 4.77
C ALA A 269 -2.36 -2.18 4.73
N MET A 270 -2.59 -3.00 5.77
CA MET A 270 -1.95 -4.31 5.87
C MET A 270 -2.94 -5.39 6.24
N ILE A 271 -2.63 -6.61 5.83
CA ILE A 271 -3.27 -7.84 6.26
C ILE A 271 -2.19 -8.79 6.75
N SER A 272 -2.33 -9.27 7.98
CA SER A 272 -1.50 -10.31 8.58
C SER A 272 -2.15 -11.67 8.38
N LEU A 273 -1.40 -12.63 7.87
CA LEU A 273 -1.79 -14.02 7.77
C LEU A 273 -1.01 -14.84 8.82
N SER A 274 -1.71 -15.65 9.59
CA SER A 274 -1.11 -16.49 10.63
C SER A 274 -1.70 -17.90 10.60
N ASP A 275 -0.99 -18.85 11.20
CA ASP A 275 -1.51 -20.22 11.36
C ASP A 275 -2.83 -20.21 12.17
N LEU A 276 -3.74 -21.10 11.79
CA LEU A 276 -5.02 -21.23 12.46
C LEU A 276 -4.85 -21.60 13.94
N GLU A 277 -3.85 -22.45 14.22
CA GLU A 277 -3.53 -22.99 15.54
C GLU A 277 -2.74 -22.01 16.43
N ASP A 278 -2.24 -20.90 15.88
CA ASP A 278 -1.46 -19.91 16.65
C ASP A 278 -2.34 -19.14 17.62
N ARG A 279 -2.33 -19.57 18.89
CA ARG A 279 -3.11 -18.98 19.98
C ARG A 279 -2.68 -17.55 20.32
N ASN A 280 -1.40 -17.20 20.15
CA ASN A 280 -0.90 -15.86 20.42
C ASN A 280 -1.42 -14.89 19.35
N MET A 281 -1.41 -15.29 18.08
CA MET A 281 -1.98 -14.51 17.01
C MET A 281 -3.51 -14.42 17.09
N ALA A 282 -4.19 -15.49 17.53
CA ALA A 282 -5.63 -15.45 17.78
C ALA A 282 -6.00 -14.44 18.87
N ALA A 283 -5.19 -14.33 19.92
CA ALA A 283 -5.39 -13.41 21.04
C ALA A 283 -4.76 -12.03 20.85
N ALA A 284 -4.08 -11.77 19.73
CA ALA A 284 -3.29 -10.55 19.52
C ALA A 284 -4.09 -9.24 19.72
N LYS A 285 -5.39 -9.26 19.46
CA LYS A 285 -6.31 -8.14 19.64
C LYS A 285 -7.45 -8.47 20.60
N SER A 286 -7.13 -9.18 21.69
CA SER A 286 -8.07 -9.49 22.76
C SER A 286 -7.88 -8.54 23.94
N GLY A 287 -8.95 -8.28 24.69
CA GLY A 287 -8.94 -7.37 25.82
C GLY A 287 -8.59 -5.93 25.42
N SER A 288 -7.92 -5.19 26.30
CA SER A 288 -7.51 -3.77 26.10
C SER A 288 -6.17 -3.68 25.34
N TRP A 289 -5.98 -4.48 24.27
CA TRP A 289 -4.73 -4.54 23.50
C TRP A 289 -4.25 -3.17 22.97
N TRP A 290 -5.14 -2.24 22.72
CA TRP A 290 -4.82 -0.88 22.22
C TRP A 290 -4.02 -0.04 23.22
N GLU A 291 -4.07 -0.34 24.51
CA GLU A 291 -3.32 0.36 25.56
C GLU A 291 -1.83 0.00 25.53
N TYR A 292 -1.51 -1.26 25.19
CA TYR A 292 -0.14 -1.79 25.27
C TYR A 292 0.48 -2.07 23.90
N SER A 293 -0.35 -2.33 22.88
CA SER A 293 0.07 -2.76 21.56
C SER A 293 -0.71 -2.04 20.46
N GLY A 294 -0.90 -0.73 20.59
CA GLY A 294 -1.73 0.09 19.71
C GLY A 294 -1.32 0.02 18.22
N GLN A 295 -0.05 -0.31 17.89
CA GLN A 295 0.42 -0.52 16.52
C GLN A 295 -0.34 -1.64 15.81
N ARG A 296 -0.89 -2.64 16.52
CA ARG A 296 -1.67 -3.74 15.94
C ARG A 296 -2.94 -3.28 15.22
N ALA A 297 -3.41 -2.06 15.49
CA ALA A 297 -4.51 -1.44 14.75
C ALA A 297 -4.23 -1.25 13.25
N LEU A 298 -2.97 -1.31 12.84
CA LEU A 298 -2.54 -1.03 11.46
C LEU A 298 -2.60 -2.25 10.52
N ALA A 299 -2.87 -3.44 11.04
CA ALA A 299 -3.09 -4.64 10.24
C ALA A 299 -4.41 -5.31 10.60
N ASN A 300 -5.15 -5.78 9.59
CA ASN A 300 -6.21 -6.76 9.81
C ASN A 300 -5.58 -8.14 9.97
N ASN A 301 -5.99 -8.90 10.97
CA ASN A 301 -5.47 -10.24 11.21
C ASN A 301 -6.40 -11.29 10.62
N SER A 302 -5.84 -12.29 9.94
CA SER A 302 -6.60 -13.40 9.34
C SER A 302 -5.95 -14.74 9.65
N ALA A 303 -6.78 -15.72 10.01
CA ALA A 303 -6.38 -17.10 10.11
C ALA A 303 -6.34 -17.76 8.73
N VAL A 304 -5.30 -18.53 8.44
CA VAL A 304 -5.12 -19.22 7.17
C VAL A 304 -5.70 -20.62 7.21
N TYR A 305 -6.63 -20.90 6.31
CA TYR A 305 -7.17 -22.22 6.05
C TYR A 305 -6.50 -22.80 4.81
N ASN A 306 -5.62 -23.78 4.98
CA ASN A 306 -4.95 -24.45 3.87
C ASN A 306 -5.88 -25.38 3.09
N THR A 307 -6.84 -25.98 3.81
CA THR A 307 -7.91 -26.84 3.27
C THR A 307 -9.24 -26.42 3.87
N LYS A 308 -10.34 -26.97 3.36
CA LYS A 308 -11.66 -26.76 3.98
C LYS A 308 -11.65 -27.32 5.39
N PRO A 309 -11.91 -26.51 6.43
CA PRO A 309 -11.90 -26.98 7.82
C PRO A 309 -13.08 -27.92 8.11
N THR A 310 -12.97 -28.68 9.19
CA THR A 310 -14.14 -29.34 9.78
C THR A 310 -15.12 -28.31 10.34
N MET A 311 -16.37 -28.69 10.54
CA MET A 311 -17.38 -27.79 11.12
C MET A 311 -16.98 -27.34 12.52
N GLU A 312 -16.41 -28.24 13.33
CA GLU A 312 -15.93 -27.95 14.68
C GLU A 312 -14.87 -26.84 14.68
N VAL A 313 -13.79 -27.02 13.94
CA VAL A 313 -12.71 -26.04 13.83
C VAL A 313 -13.22 -24.69 13.30
N PHE A 314 -14.11 -24.70 12.32
CA PHE A 314 -14.70 -23.47 11.79
C PHE A 314 -15.54 -22.76 12.84
N MET A 315 -16.38 -23.49 13.59
CA MET A 315 -17.26 -22.90 14.61
C MET A 315 -16.48 -22.36 15.81
N ASP A 316 -15.37 -23.00 16.20
CA ASP A 316 -14.50 -22.50 17.26
C ASP A 316 -13.88 -21.14 16.88
N GLU A 317 -13.37 -21.02 15.69
CA GLU A 317 -12.81 -19.76 15.20
C GLU A 317 -13.90 -18.70 15.02
N TRP A 318 -15.06 -19.08 14.51
CA TRP A 318 -16.20 -18.18 14.35
C TRP A 318 -16.73 -17.69 15.71
N LYS A 319 -16.75 -18.56 16.70
CA LYS A 319 -17.11 -18.21 18.09
C LYS A 319 -16.11 -17.22 18.68
N SER A 320 -14.81 -17.45 18.49
CA SER A 320 -13.75 -16.54 18.93
C SER A 320 -13.91 -15.15 18.28
N LEU A 321 -14.19 -15.09 16.98
CA LEU A 321 -14.49 -13.86 16.25
C LEU A 321 -15.71 -13.13 16.84
N TYR A 322 -16.79 -13.84 17.13
CA TYR A 322 -18.00 -13.29 17.71
C TYR A 322 -17.77 -12.77 19.13
N ASP A 323 -17.08 -13.53 19.97
CA ASP A 323 -16.82 -13.19 21.38
C ASP A 323 -15.86 -12.01 21.51
N SER A 324 -14.87 -11.88 20.62
CA SER A 324 -13.91 -10.77 20.61
C SER A 324 -14.54 -9.41 20.36
N LYS A 325 -15.68 -9.37 19.65
CA LYS A 325 -16.38 -8.13 19.22
C LYS A 325 -15.50 -7.15 18.43
N SER A 326 -14.31 -7.56 18.03
CA SER A 326 -13.33 -6.75 17.30
C SER A 326 -13.42 -6.95 15.78
N GLY A 327 -14.14 -7.99 15.31
CA GLY A 327 -14.14 -8.40 13.90
C GLY A 327 -12.85 -9.12 13.47
N GLU A 328 -12.03 -9.51 14.43
CA GLU A 328 -10.74 -10.19 14.23
C GLU A 328 -10.80 -11.57 14.94
N ARG A 329 -10.19 -12.60 14.39
CA ARG A 329 -9.42 -12.54 13.11
C ARG A 329 -10.30 -13.00 11.95
N GLY A 330 -10.02 -12.44 10.75
CA GLY A 330 -10.70 -12.80 9.51
C GLY A 330 -10.33 -14.22 9.04
N ILE A 331 -11.01 -14.68 8.01
CA ILE A 331 -10.81 -16.01 7.40
C ILE A 331 -10.13 -15.83 6.05
N PHE A 332 -8.97 -16.48 5.85
CA PHE A 332 -8.31 -16.57 4.56
C PHE A 332 -8.23 -18.01 4.08
N SER A 333 -8.97 -18.37 3.03
CA SER A 333 -8.90 -19.68 2.41
C SER A 333 -7.83 -19.71 1.32
N ARG A 334 -6.68 -20.31 1.63
CA ARG A 334 -5.59 -20.49 0.66
C ARG A 334 -6.03 -21.38 -0.51
N GLN A 335 -6.74 -22.48 -0.22
CA GLN A 335 -7.24 -23.37 -1.25
C GLN A 335 -8.16 -22.65 -2.25
N ALA A 336 -9.08 -21.81 -1.76
CA ALA A 336 -9.97 -21.05 -2.62
C ALA A 336 -9.19 -20.03 -3.48
N ALA A 337 -8.21 -19.34 -2.89
CA ALA A 337 -7.35 -18.41 -3.61
C ALA A 337 -6.55 -19.11 -4.72
N GLN A 338 -5.99 -20.29 -4.42
CA GLN A 338 -5.28 -21.12 -5.39
C GLN A 338 -6.20 -21.56 -6.52
N ASN A 339 -7.37 -22.09 -6.21
CA ASN A 339 -8.34 -22.55 -7.21
C ASN A 339 -8.76 -21.42 -8.16
N VAL A 340 -8.99 -20.21 -7.63
CA VAL A 340 -9.34 -19.03 -8.46
C VAL A 340 -8.15 -18.58 -9.32
N ALA A 341 -6.94 -18.60 -8.78
CA ALA A 341 -5.74 -18.26 -9.54
C ALA A 341 -5.50 -19.23 -10.70
N ALA A 342 -5.61 -20.55 -10.44
CA ALA A 342 -5.49 -21.59 -11.46
C ALA A 342 -6.56 -21.47 -12.54
N LYS A 343 -7.84 -21.29 -12.13
CA LYS A 343 -8.96 -21.12 -13.09
C LYS A 343 -8.76 -19.96 -14.05
N ASN A 344 -8.11 -18.88 -13.60
CA ASN A 344 -7.89 -17.68 -14.41
C ASN A 344 -6.50 -17.66 -15.08
N GLY A 345 -5.71 -18.71 -14.98
CA GLY A 345 -4.37 -18.81 -15.58
C GLY A 345 -3.39 -17.74 -15.09
N ARG A 346 -3.61 -17.17 -13.90
CA ARG A 346 -2.81 -16.05 -13.39
C ARG A 346 -1.52 -16.46 -12.70
N ARG A 347 -1.45 -17.68 -12.20
CA ARG A 347 -0.28 -18.24 -11.49
C ARG A 347 -0.27 -19.74 -11.68
N GLU A 348 0.91 -20.29 -11.95
CA GLU A 348 1.17 -21.71 -11.73
C GLU A 348 1.29 -21.94 -10.22
N ILE A 349 0.64 -22.98 -9.73
CA ILE A 349 0.58 -23.30 -8.29
C ILE A 349 1.33 -24.58 -8.05
#